data_50972cd6677576b5e8067100e9bc17dd
#
_entry.id   50972cd6677576b5e8067100e9bc17dd
#
_cell.length_a   1.000
_cell.length_b   1.000
_cell.length_c   1.000
_cell.angle_alpha   90.00
_cell.angle_beta   90.00
_cell.angle_gamma   90.00
#
_symmetry.space_group_name_H-M   'P 1'
#
loop_
_entity.id
_entity.type
_entity.pdbx_description
1 polymer ?
#
loop_
_entity_poly.entity_id
_entity_poly.type
_entity_poly.pdbx_seq_one_letter_code
_entity_poly.pdbx_strand_id
1 'polypeptide(L)'
;EKIQPAGMPKFELTKDEDGQDLEFTASFEVYPEVEVKGVSDIEIEKPVVEITDEDLDNMMETLQKQHATWKEVKRKAKKDDKVIIDFVGSIDGEEFEGGKAEDFALELGKDRMIPGFEKPLVGAKAGEEVTIEVTFPEDYHAENLKGKDAVFQATVKKVEGLDLPKVDEEFAKLFGVEEGGVDALKAEVRKNMQRELDQTLKAQVKEDVISKLVDANEIDIPQALIDQEVNALREQAKQRFSQQGGGQNLPDLPAELFTDNAKRRVSIGLLLGEVIKENELKADEAKVNEMIETAASAYEDPQEVVDYYNNNQELMQQMQNVALEEQAI
;
A
#
# COMPACT_ATOMS: atom_id res chain seq x y z
N GLU A 1 -30.20 -10.82 33.37
CA GLU A 1 -29.00 -9.93 33.43
C GLU A 1 -28.57 -9.61 32.02
N LYS A 2 -28.34 -8.31 31.74
CA LYS A 2 -27.90 -7.85 30.41
C LYS A 2 -26.37 -7.90 30.33
N ILE A 3 -25.81 -9.11 30.39
CA ILE A 3 -24.38 -9.30 30.24
C ILE A 3 -24.12 -9.66 28.76
N GLN A 4 -23.24 -8.92 28.10
CA GLN A 4 -22.79 -9.22 26.74
C GLN A 4 -21.43 -9.92 26.82
N PRO A 5 -21.33 -11.21 26.47
CA PRO A 5 -20.06 -11.90 26.41
C PRO A 5 -19.23 -11.37 25.24
N ALA A 6 -17.93 -11.12 25.48
CA ALA A 6 -16.97 -10.67 24.48
C ALA A 6 -16.38 -11.82 23.63
N GLY A 7 -16.76 -13.07 23.93
CA GLY A 7 -16.32 -14.25 23.21
C GLY A 7 -17.17 -15.47 23.53
N MET A 8 -16.79 -16.62 22.97
CA MET A 8 -17.50 -17.88 23.30
C MET A 8 -17.22 -18.30 24.74
N PRO A 9 -18.26 -18.64 25.53
CA PRO A 9 -18.09 -19.20 26.87
C PRO A 9 -17.29 -20.51 26.84
N LYS A 10 -16.38 -20.66 27.81
CA LYS A 10 -15.74 -21.93 28.10
C LYS A 10 -16.60 -22.68 29.11
N PHE A 11 -17.00 -23.89 28.75
CA PHE A 11 -17.80 -24.77 29.64
C PHE A 11 -16.88 -25.81 30.25
N GLU A 12 -16.89 -25.89 31.59
CA GLU A 12 -16.19 -26.91 32.34
C GLU A 12 -17.24 -27.74 33.11
N LEU A 13 -17.24 -29.06 32.91
CA LEU A 13 -18.06 -29.97 33.66
C LEU A 13 -17.52 -30.04 35.09
N THR A 14 -18.35 -29.66 36.05
CA THR A 14 -17.96 -29.68 37.47
C THR A 14 -18.42 -30.95 38.14
N LYS A 15 -19.55 -31.55 37.66
CA LYS A 15 -20.08 -32.79 38.17
C LYS A 15 -20.84 -33.54 37.07
N ASP A 16 -20.46 -34.80 36.84
CA ASP A 16 -21.09 -35.73 35.89
C ASP A 16 -21.09 -37.12 36.50
N GLU A 17 -22.01 -37.37 37.44
CA GLU A 17 -22.18 -38.66 38.08
C GLU A 17 -23.56 -39.20 37.75
N ASP A 18 -23.62 -40.49 37.39
CA ASP A 18 -24.87 -41.18 37.07
C ASP A 18 -25.90 -41.09 38.20
N GLY A 19 -27.06 -40.47 37.89
CA GLY A 19 -28.16 -40.29 38.81
C GLY A 19 -28.11 -39.03 39.68
N GLN A 20 -27.20 -38.13 39.42
CA GLN A 20 -27.13 -36.78 40.02
C GLN A 20 -27.38 -35.67 38.98
N ASP A 21 -27.68 -34.47 39.47
CA ASP A 21 -27.83 -33.30 38.59
C ASP A 21 -26.49 -32.93 37.95
N LEU A 22 -26.52 -32.56 36.66
CA LEU A 22 -25.39 -32.11 35.92
C LEU A 22 -25.01 -30.70 36.38
N GLU A 23 -23.77 -30.53 36.83
CA GLU A 23 -23.23 -29.18 37.18
C GLU A 23 -22.12 -28.79 36.18
N PHE A 24 -22.21 -27.60 35.65
CA PHE A 24 -21.18 -27.03 34.79
C PHE A 24 -20.91 -25.57 35.12
N THR A 25 -19.69 -25.12 34.88
CA THR A 25 -19.29 -23.75 35.00
C THR A 25 -19.08 -23.20 33.60
N ALA A 26 -19.69 -22.03 33.29
CA ALA A 26 -19.47 -21.28 32.08
C ALA A 26 -18.65 -20.03 32.41
N SER A 27 -17.44 -19.93 31.88
CA SER A 27 -16.56 -18.77 32.03
C SER A 27 -16.47 -18.01 30.72
N PHE A 28 -16.68 -16.72 30.77
CA PHE A 28 -16.57 -15.83 29.60
C PHE A 28 -16.10 -14.45 30.03
N GLU A 29 -15.44 -13.76 29.10
CA GLU A 29 -15.09 -12.35 29.25
C GLU A 29 -16.29 -11.46 28.86
N VAL A 30 -16.39 -10.30 29.42
CA VAL A 30 -17.45 -9.32 29.12
C VAL A 30 -16.84 -8.10 28.44
N TYR A 31 -17.64 -7.40 27.63
CA TYR A 31 -17.22 -6.10 27.10
C TYR A 31 -16.92 -5.13 28.25
N PRO A 32 -15.80 -4.39 28.15
CA PRO A 32 -15.47 -3.38 29.16
C PRO A 32 -16.49 -2.23 29.14
N GLU A 33 -16.71 -1.63 30.28
CA GLU A 33 -17.34 -0.31 30.32
C GLU A 33 -16.31 0.73 29.88
N VAL A 34 -16.53 1.33 28.72
CA VAL A 34 -15.63 2.33 28.14
C VAL A 34 -16.16 3.70 28.49
N GLU A 35 -15.36 4.53 29.12
CA GLU A 35 -15.62 5.94 29.35
C GLU A 35 -14.62 6.75 28.51
N VAL A 36 -15.11 7.44 27.49
CA VAL A 36 -14.24 8.20 26.56
C VAL A 36 -13.79 9.50 27.22
N LYS A 37 -12.48 9.70 27.36
CA LYS A 37 -11.88 10.87 28.02
C LYS A 37 -11.05 11.68 27.03
N GLY A 38 -10.90 12.97 27.34
CA GLY A 38 -9.93 13.83 26.66
C GLY A 38 -10.30 14.25 25.23
N VAL A 39 -11.50 13.97 24.73
CA VAL A 39 -11.92 14.34 23.36
C VAL A 39 -11.80 15.86 23.14
N SER A 40 -12.21 16.67 24.13
CA SER A 40 -12.12 18.14 24.05
C SER A 40 -10.70 18.70 24.15
N ASP A 41 -9.76 17.89 24.59
CA ASP A 41 -8.36 18.28 24.80
C ASP A 41 -7.44 17.82 23.65
N ILE A 42 -7.99 17.12 22.67
CA ILE A 42 -7.26 16.67 21.48
C ILE A 42 -7.04 17.86 20.55
N GLU A 43 -5.79 18.29 20.45
CA GLU A 43 -5.38 19.29 19.46
C GLU A 43 -4.87 18.60 18.20
N ILE A 44 -5.47 18.92 17.05
CA ILE A 44 -5.10 18.37 15.74
C ILE A 44 -4.51 19.49 14.87
N GLU A 45 -3.30 19.25 14.36
CA GLU A 45 -2.71 20.08 13.33
C GLU A 45 -3.27 19.67 11.97
N LYS A 46 -4.14 20.48 11.38
CA LYS A 46 -4.63 20.25 10.03
C LYS A 46 -3.62 20.77 9.04
N PRO A 47 -2.92 19.91 8.29
CA PRO A 47 -1.99 20.37 7.27
C PRO A 47 -2.76 21.06 6.13
N VAL A 48 -2.26 22.22 5.71
CA VAL A 48 -2.78 22.95 4.56
C VAL A 48 -1.73 22.89 3.46
N VAL A 49 -2.04 22.19 2.38
CA VAL A 49 -1.17 22.00 1.23
C VAL A 49 -1.93 22.41 -0.02
N GLU A 50 -1.27 23.14 -0.90
CA GLU A 50 -1.81 23.56 -2.19
C GLU A 50 -0.97 22.95 -3.31
N ILE A 51 -1.64 22.50 -4.38
CA ILE A 51 -0.95 22.02 -5.58
C ILE A 51 -0.47 23.23 -6.39
N THR A 52 0.84 23.34 -6.52
CA THR A 52 1.49 24.39 -7.29
C THR A 52 1.51 24.09 -8.79
N ASP A 53 1.85 25.06 -9.60
CA ASP A 53 2.06 24.82 -11.04
C ASP A 53 3.30 23.97 -11.30
N GLU A 54 4.31 24.03 -10.42
CA GLU A 54 5.49 23.16 -10.48
C GLU A 54 5.11 21.68 -10.25
N ASP A 55 4.21 21.40 -9.30
CA ASP A 55 3.71 20.05 -9.07
C ASP A 55 2.97 19.52 -10.28
N LEU A 56 2.15 20.37 -10.92
CA LEU A 56 1.45 20.01 -12.15
C LEU A 56 2.42 19.73 -13.31
N ASP A 57 3.44 20.59 -13.49
CA ASP A 57 4.44 20.38 -14.54
C ASP A 57 5.26 19.11 -14.30
N ASN A 58 5.62 18.80 -13.06
CA ASN A 58 6.29 17.55 -12.68
C ASN A 58 5.40 16.31 -12.96
N MET A 59 4.10 16.41 -12.70
CA MET A 59 3.15 15.34 -13.01
C MET A 59 3.03 15.17 -14.53
N MET A 60 2.93 16.25 -15.29
CA MET A 60 2.89 16.20 -16.76
C MET A 60 4.16 15.57 -17.34
N GLU A 61 5.34 15.88 -16.79
CA GLU A 61 6.60 15.21 -17.17
C GLU A 61 6.59 13.72 -16.85
N THR A 62 6.03 13.34 -15.72
CA THR A 62 5.85 11.93 -15.33
C THR A 62 4.95 11.19 -16.32
N LEU A 63 3.83 11.79 -16.71
CA LEU A 63 2.92 11.24 -17.71
C LEU A 63 3.61 11.10 -19.09
N GLN A 64 4.42 12.09 -19.49
CA GLN A 64 5.23 12.00 -20.71
C GLN A 64 6.23 10.83 -20.65
N LYS A 65 6.91 10.64 -19.51
CA LYS A 65 7.87 9.54 -19.33
C LYS A 65 7.20 8.17 -19.38
N GLN A 66 5.97 8.03 -18.88
CA GLN A 66 5.19 6.79 -18.95
C GLN A 66 4.86 6.38 -20.40
N HIS A 67 4.66 7.37 -21.27
CA HIS A 67 4.37 7.16 -22.70
C HIS A 67 5.58 7.38 -23.60
N ALA A 68 6.79 7.52 -23.03
CA ALA A 68 8.01 7.65 -23.78
C ALA A 68 8.38 6.36 -24.52
N THR A 69 9.01 6.50 -25.66
CA THR A 69 9.58 5.39 -26.41
C THR A 69 11.12 5.47 -26.39
N TRP A 70 11.76 4.33 -26.55
CA TRP A 70 13.21 4.27 -26.63
C TRP A 70 13.65 4.48 -28.06
N LYS A 71 14.58 5.43 -28.27
CA LYS A 71 15.13 5.74 -29.58
C LYS A 71 16.64 5.72 -29.55
N GLU A 72 17.24 5.03 -30.51
CA GLU A 72 18.70 5.01 -30.66
C GLU A 72 19.26 6.40 -30.86
N VAL A 73 20.29 6.74 -30.09
CA VAL A 73 20.95 8.05 -30.10
C VAL A 73 22.45 7.87 -30.32
N LYS A 74 23.05 8.76 -31.16
CA LYS A 74 24.49 8.72 -31.47
C LYS A 74 25.36 9.52 -30.49
N ARG A 75 24.76 10.10 -29.46
CA ARG A 75 25.46 10.82 -28.40
C ARG A 75 25.95 9.88 -27.29
N LYS A 76 26.79 10.42 -26.41
CA LYS A 76 27.18 9.73 -25.17
C LYS A 76 25.97 9.42 -24.30
N ALA A 77 26.01 8.27 -23.64
CA ALA A 77 24.99 7.85 -22.67
C ALA A 77 24.92 8.84 -21.49
N LYS A 78 23.71 9.14 -21.07
CA LYS A 78 23.42 9.99 -19.90
C LYS A 78 22.67 9.16 -18.86
N LYS A 79 22.51 9.73 -17.67
CA LYS A 79 21.57 9.20 -16.69
C LYS A 79 20.15 9.15 -17.32
N ASP A 80 19.39 8.13 -17.01
CA ASP A 80 18.06 7.79 -17.54
C ASP A 80 18.05 7.37 -19.04
N ASP A 81 19.21 7.17 -19.67
CA ASP A 81 19.31 6.48 -20.97
C ASP A 81 19.36 4.96 -20.73
N LYS A 82 18.94 4.20 -21.74
CA LYS A 82 19.09 2.75 -21.79
C LYS A 82 20.28 2.40 -22.67
N VAL A 83 21.19 1.58 -22.16
CA VAL A 83 22.31 1.03 -22.93
C VAL A 83 22.08 -0.44 -23.16
N ILE A 84 22.41 -0.91 -24.37
CA ILE A 84 22.48 -2.33 -24.71
C ILE A 84 23.95 -2.71 -24.65
N ILE A 85 24.31 -3.60 -23.74
CA ILE A 85 25.69 -3.98 -23.48
C ILE A 85 25.89 -5.50 -23.59
N ASP A 86 27.08 -5.90 -24.00
CA ASP A 86 27.61 -7.22 -23.72
C ASP A 86 28.62 -7.05 -22.60
N PHE A 87 28.63 -7.94 -21.62
CA PHE A 87 29.64 -7.88 -20.58
C PHE A 87 30.11 -9.26 -20.12
N VAL A 88 31.34 -9.30 -19.65
CA VAL A 88 31.98 -10.47 -19.04
C VAL A 88 32.62 -10.04 -17.73
N GLY A 89 32.23 -10.67 -16.65
CA GLY A 89 32.75 -10.44 -15.30
C GLY A 89 33.79 -11.48 -14.90
N SER A 90 34.85 -11.03 -14.24
CA SER A 90 35.89 -11.86 -13.65
C SER A 90 36.20 -11.47 -12.23
N ILE A 91 36.60 -12.46 -11.42
CA ILE A 91 37.13 -12.31 -10.08
C ILE A 91 38.53 -12.90 -10.06
N ASP A 92 39.53 -12.15 -9.60
CA ASP A 92 40.94 -12.56 -9.63
C ASP A 92 41.43 -13.01 -11.03
N GLY A 93 40.79 -12.49 -12.09
CA GLY A 93 41.12 -12.81 -13.49
C GLY A 93 40.42 -14.05 -14.06
N GLU A 94 39.61 -14.75 -13.28
CA GLU A 94 38.81 -15.90 -13.71
C GLU A 94 37.32 -15.51 -13.90
N GLU A 95 36.74 -15.92 -15.06
CA GLU A 95 35.30 -15.71 -15.29
C GLU A 95 34.50 -16.54 -14.30
N PHE A 96 33.39 -15.98 -13.81
CA PHE A 96 32.49 -16.66 -12.90
C PHE A 96 31.11 -16.91 -13.50
N GLU A 97 30.43 -17.93 -13.03
CA GLU A 97 29.09 -18.30 -13.48
C GLU A 97 28.07 -17.18 -13.19
N GLY A 98 27.30 -16.78 -14.21
CA GLY A 98 26.36 -15.65 -14.13
C GLY A 98 26.99 -14.27 -14.34
N GLY A 99 28.33 -14.18 -14.53
CA GLY A 99 29.06 -12.94 -14.80
C GLY A 99 29.01 -12.48 -16.27
N LYS A 100 28.37 -13.23 -17.20
CA LYS A 100 28.32 -12.90 -18.61
C LYS A 100 26.90 -12.71 -19.11
N ALA A 101 26.70 -11.66 -19.90
CA ALA A 101 25.46 -11.48 -20.66
C ALA A 101 25.74 -10.80 -22.01
N GLU A 102 24.93 -11.12 -23.00
CA GLU A 102 24.89 -10.48 -24.30
C GLU A 102 23.57 -9.78 -24.54
N ASP A 103 23.58 -8.67 -25.29
CA ASP A 103 22.40 -7.83 -25.57
C ASP A 103 21.61 -7.39 -24.30
N PHE A 104 22.33 -7.21 -23.20
CA PHE A 104 21.70 -6.84 -21.93
C PHE A 104 21.25 -5.39 -21.95
N ALA A 105 19.94 -5.16 -21.75
CA ALA A 105 19.35 -3.84 -21.69
C ALA A 105 19.41 -3.29 -20.25
N LEU A 106 20.15 -2.19 -20.07
CA LEU A 106 20.35 -1.55 -18.77
C LEU A 106 19.93 -0.08 -18.82
N GLU A 107 18.98 0.30 -17.99
CA GLU A 107 18.63 1.71 -17.75
C GLU A 107 19.58 2.31 -16.71
N LEU A 108 20.30 3.36 -17.11
CA LEU A 108 21.31 4.01 -16.27
C LEU A 108 20.69 4.92 -15.21
N GLY A 109 21.17 4.77 -13.97
CA GLY A 109 20.71 5.58 -12.83
C GLY A 109 19.46 5.07 -12.16
N LYS A 110 19.10 3.80 -12.38
CA LYS A 110 18.01 3.10 -11.68
C LYS A 110 18.52 2.13 -10.60
N ASP A 111 19.84 2.03 -10.45
CA ASP A 111 20.51 1.17 -9.46
C ASP A 111 20.01 -0.30 -9.51
N ARG A 112 19.77 -0.81 -10.73
CA ARG A 112 19.30 -2.19 -10.96
C ARG A 112 20.42 -3.22 -10.89
N MET A 113 21.65 -2.77 -11.03
CA MET A 113 22.87 -3.59 -10.93
C MET A 113 23.54 -3.37 -9.57
N ILE A 114 24.58 -4.18 -9.30
CA ILE A 114 25.40 -3.99 -8.09
C ILE A 114 25.96 -2.56 -8.02
N PRO A 115 26.11 -1.98 -6.81
CA PRO A 115 26.55 -0.61 -6.65
C PRO A 115 27.85 -0.31 -7.40
N GLY A 116 27.86 0.76 -8.17
CA GLY A 116 29.03 1.19 -8.95
C GLY A 116 29.06 0.70 -10.39
N PHE A 117 28.23 -0.30 -10.77
CA PHE A 117 28.24 -0.87 -12.12
C PHE A 117 27.79 0.11 -13.21
N GLU A 118 26.74 0.88 -12.94
CA GLU A 118 26.13 1.80 -13.93
C GLU A 118 26.96 3.06 -14.16
N LYS A 119 27.71 3.50 -13.15
CA LYS A 119 28.44 4.78 -13.16
C LYS A 119 29.47 4.93 -14.29
N PRO A 120 30.34 3.94 -14.59
CA PRO A 120 31.31 4.04 -15.68
C PRO A 120 30.66 4.03 -17.08
N LEU A 121 29.44 3.50 -17.21
CA LEU A 121 28.69 3.48 -18.45
C LEU A 121 28.09 4.85 -18.82
N VAL A 122 27.90 5.73 -17.84
CA VAL A 122 27.49 7.10 -18.08
C VAL A 122 28.62 7.85 -18.77
N GLY A 123 28.36 8.35 -19.97
CA GLY A 123 29.34 9.02 -20.81
C GLY A 123 29.95 8.14 -21.90
N ALA A 124 29.69 6.84 -21.90
CA ALA A 124 30.12 5.93 -22.95
C ALA A 124 29.31 6.09 -24.26
N LYS A 125 29.88 5.70 -25.38
CA LYS A 125 29.25 5.69 -26.71
C LYS A 125 29.02 4.26 -27.19
N ALA A 126 28.12 4.12 -28.15
CA ALA A 126 28.00 2.87 -28.91
C ALA A 126 29.33 2.48 -29.56
N GLY A 127 29.73 1.22 -29.43
CA GLY A 127 31.01 0.66 -29.88
C GLY A 127 32.17 0.83 -28.90
N GLU A 128 31.96 1.45 -27.74
CA GLU A 128 33.01 1.68 -26.75
C GLU A 128 33.08 0.52 -25.74
N GLU A 129 34.32 0.13 -25.40
CA GLU A 129 34.57 -0.84 -24.32
C GLU A 129 34.83 -0.10 -23.01
N VAL A 130 34.18 -0.54 -21.95
CA VAL A 130 34.24 0.06 -20.63
C VAL A 130 34.62 -0.98 -19.61
N THR A 131 35.68 -0.72 -18.83
CA THR A 131 36.05 -1.54 -17.70
C THR A 131 35.32 -1.03 -16.45
N ILE A 132 34.60 -1.92 -15.76
CA ILE A 132 33.80 -1.64 -14.59
C ILE A 132 34.36 -2.41 -13.42
N GLU A 133 34.90 -1.70 -12.43
CA GLU A 133 35.44 -2.28 -11.19
C GLU A 133 34.42 -2.08 -10.07
N VAL A 134 33.96 -3.15 -9.45
CA VAL A 134 32.93 -3.13 -8.40
C VAL A 134 33.18 -4.20 -7.36
N THR A 135 32.65 -3.96 -6.16
CA THR A 135 32.66 -4.94 -5.07
C THR A 135 31.24 -5.43 -4.84
N PHE A 136 31.06 -6.74 -4.80
CA PHE A 136 29.76 -7.32 -4.45
C PHE A 136 29.38 -6.98 -3.00
N PRO A 137 28.12 -6.61 -2.71
CA PRO A 137 27.63 -6.39 -1.36
C PRO A 137 27.83 -7.62 -0.45
N GLU A 138 28.01 -7.40 0.85
CA GLU A 138 28.13 -8.46 1.86
C GLU A 138 26.83 -9.28 2.02
N ASP A 139 25.70 -8.70 1.68
CA ASP A 139 24.36 -9.33 1.70
C ASP A 139 23.92 -9.87 0.33
N TYR A 140 24.84 -9.98 -0.63
CA TYR A 140 24.50 -10.48 -1.97
C TYR A 140 23.96 -11.91 -1.89
N HIS A 141 22.95 -12.22 -2.70
CA HIS A 141 22.25 -13.52 -2.67
C HIS A 141 23.13 -14.74 -2.97
N ALA A 142 24.20 -14.58 -3.78
CA ALA A 142 25.16 -15.65 -4.10
C ALA A 142 26.34 -15.61 -3.11
N GLU A 143 26.40 -16.59 -2.20
CA GLU A 143 27.40 -16.65 -1.12
C GLU A 143 28.85 -16.65 -1.61
N ASN A 144 29.10 -17.27 -2.75
CA ASN A 144 30.44 -17.36 -3.39
C ASN A 144 30.92 -16.02 -3.95
N LEU A 145 30.06 -15.01 -4.08
CA LEU A 145 30.39 -13.68 -4.60
C LEU A 145 30.38 -12.57 -3.55
N LYS A 146 29.83 -12.79 -2.37
CA LYS A 146 29.73 -11.80 -1.29
C LYS A 146 31.09 -11.17 -0.96
N GLY A 147 31.13 -9.83 -0.91
CA GLY A 147 32.30 -9.04 -0.54
C GLY A 147 33.48 -9.15 -1.50
N LYS A 148 33.33 -9.83 -2.64
CA LYS A 148 34.43 -9.98 -3.60
C LYS A 148 34.51 -8.83 -4.58
N ASP A 149 35.73 -8.46 -4.92
CA ASP A 149 35.99 -7.50 -6.00
C ASP A 149 35.88 -8.21 -7.36
N ALA A 150 35.16 -7.58 -8.26
CA ALA A 150 34.93 -8.09 -9.61
C ALA A 150 35.26 -7.00 -10.65
N VAL A 151 35.76 -7.45 -11.79
CA VAL A 151 36.03 -6.59 -12.93
C VAL A 151 35.16 -7.06 -14.09
N PHE A 152 34.35 -6.17 -14.63
CA PHE A 152 33.54 -6.44 -15.80
C PHE A 152 34.10 -5.69 -17.02
N GLN A 153 34.26 -6.40 -18.10
CA GLN A 153 34.51 -5.82 -19.42
C GLN A 153 33.19 -5.71 -20.14
N ALA A 154 32.72 -4.49 -20.33
CA ALA A 154 31.44 -4.21 -20.97
C ALA A 154 31.64 -3.52 -22.32
N THR A 155 31.01 -4.05 -23.38
CA THR A 155 30.96 -3.42 -24.69
C THR A 155 29.59 -2.80 -24.90
N VAL A 156 29.52 -1.49 -25.10
CA VAL A 156 28.28 -0.77 -25.37
C VAL A 156 27.88 -0.95 -26.82
N LYS A 157 26.85 -1.74 -27.12
CA LYS A 157 26.33 -1.97 -28.47
C LYS A 157 25.50 -0.79 -28.97
N LYS A 158 24.61 -0.29 -28.15
CA LYS A 158 23.70 0.80 -28.48
C LYS A 158 23.45 1.69 -27.25
N VAL A 159 23.16 2.94 -27.54
CA VAL A 159 22.64 3.90 -26.56
C VAL A 159 21.26 4.33 -27.03
N GLU A 160 20.26 4.15 -26.20
CA GLU A 160 18.89 4.58 -26.47
C GLU A 160 18.49 5.64 -25.44
N GLY A 161 18.01 6.77 -25.94
CA GLY A 161 17.46 7.84 -25.11
C GLY A 161 15.92 7.78 -25.10
N LEU A 162 15.33 8.31 -24.04
CA LEU A 162 13.88 8.51 -23.99
C LEU A 162 13.46 9.54 -25.02
N ASP A 163 12.59 9.13 -25.95
CA ASP A 163 11.89 10.02 -26.87
C ASP A 163 10.51 10.35 -26.25
N LEU A 164 10.42 11.52 -25.62
CA LEU A 164 9.22 11.95 -24.95
C LEU A 164 8.18 12.41 -26.00
N PRO A 165 6.94 11.95 -25.91
CA PRO A 165 5.87 12.45 -26.77
C PRO A 165 5.69 13.96 -26.55
N LYS A 166 5.31 14.69 -27.59
CA LYS A 166 4.94 16.08 -27.43
C LYS A 166 3.66 16.18 -26.64
N VAL A 167 3.60 17.17 -25.75
CA VAL A 167 2.36 17.50 -25.03
C VAL A 167 1.49 18.33 -25.98
N ASP A 168 0.65 17.66 -26.75
CA ASP A 168 -0.27 18.22 -27.72
C ASP A 168 -1.66 17.57 -27.59
N GLU A 169 -2.54 17.85 -28.53
CA GLU A 169 -3.92 17.30 -28.53
C GLU A 169 -3.95 15.77 -28.65
N GLU A 170 -2.97 15.17 -29.38
CA GLU A 170 -2.90 13.71 -29.50
C GLU A 170 -2.45 13.08 -28.17
N PHE A 171 -1.54 13.74 -27.47
CA PHE A 171 -1.16 13.33 -26.13
C PHE A 171 -2.33 13.41 -25.14
N ALA A 172 -3.14 14.49 -25.21
CA ALA A 172 -4.32 14.62 -24.35
C ALA A 172 -5.35 13.49 -24.58
N LYS A 173 -5.51 13.04 -25.83
CA LYS A 173 -6.41 11.92 -26.16
C LYS A 173 -5.97 10.59 -25.58
N LEU A 174 -4.68 10.36 -25.33
CA LEU A 174 -4.19 9.15 -24.65
C LEU A 174 -4.75 9.00 -23.22
N PHE A 175 -5.17 10.13 -22.64
CA PHE A 175 -5.76 10.18 -21.30
C PHE A 175 -7.29 10.40 -21.31
N GLY A 176 -7.94 10.16 -22.46
CA GLY A 176 -9.39 10.27 -22.59
C GLY A 176 -9.91 11.70 -22.72
N VAL A 177 -9.04 12.70 -22.93
CA VAL A 177 -9.44 14.09 -23.16
C VAL A 177 -9.65 14.31 -24.66
N GLU A 178 -10.90 14.25 -25.11
CA GLU A 178 -11.24 14.37 -26.52
C GLU A 178 -11.33 15.82 -26.99
N GLU A 179 -11.75 16.74 -26.09
CA GLU A 179 -11.93 18.16 -26.39
C GLU A 179 -11.15 19.06 -25.41
N GLY A 180 -10.73 20.24 -25.87
CA GLY A 180 -10.02 21.22 -25.06
C GLY A 180 -8.49 21.01 -24.97
N GLY A 181 -7.97 19.93 -25.57
CA GLY A 181 -6.53 19.70 -25.77
C GLY A 181 -5.72 19.70 -24.46
N VAL A 182 -4.53 20.29 -24.50
CA VAL A 182 -3.57 20.29 -23.39
C VAL A 182 -4.09 20.99 -22.14
N ASP A 183 -4.84 22.08 -22.30
CA ASP A 183 -5.36 22.85 -21.16
C ASP A 183 -6.42 22.04 -20.40
N ALA A 184 -7.28 21.31 -21.12
CA ALA A 184 -8.24 20.41 -20.50
C ALA A 184 -7.55 19.21 -19.80
N LEU A 185 -6.49 18.65 -20.40
CA LEU A 185 -5.68 17.62 -19.77
C LEU A 185 -5.05 18.13 -18.46
N LYS A 186 -4.42 19.31 -18.49
CA LYS A 186 -3.83 19.92 -17.28
C LYS A 186 -4.88 20.18 -16.20
N ALA A 187 -6.08 20.61 -16.57
CA ALA A 187 -7.18 20.81 -15.62
C ALA A 187 -7.64 19.49 -14.99
N GLU A 188 -7.74 18.42 -15.78
CA GLU A 188 -8.12 17.10 -15.26
C GLU A 188 -7.02 16.50 -14.38
N VAL A 189 -5.75 16.63 -14.77
CA VAL A 189 -4.61 16.19 -13.95
C VAL A 189 -4.61 16.93 -12.61
N ARG A 190 -4.76 18.27 -12.62
CA ARG A 190 -4.84 19.07 -11.39
C ARG A 190 -5.99 18.64 -10.50
N LYS A 191 -7.16 18.38 -11.07
CA LYS A 191 -8.35 17.90 -10.35
C LYS A 191 -8.11 16.53 -9.71
N ASN A 192 -7.45 15.61 -10.42
CA ASN A 192 -7.10 14.30 -9.89
C ASN A 192 -6.07 14.39 -8.76
N MET A 193 -5.03 15.22 -8.93
CA MET A 193 -4.04 15.49 -7.88
C MET A 193 -4.69 16.09 -6.63
N GLN A 194 -5.61 17.05 -6.81
CA GLN A 194 -6.34 17.68 -5.69
C GLN A 194 -7.18 16.63 -4.94
N ARG A 195 -7.89 15.78 -5.67
CA ARG A 195 -8.68 14.70 -5.05
C ARG A 195 -7.81 13.74 -4.25
N GLU A 196 -6.65 13.35 -4.78
CA GLU A 196 -5.71 12.46 -4.10
C GLU A 196 -5.10 13.14 -2.86
N LEU A 197 -4.74 14.41 -2.98
CA LEU A 197 -4.26 15.23 -1.86
C LEU A 197 -5.31 15.32 -0.75
N ASP A 198 -6.55 15.66 -1.10
CA ASP A 198 -7.65 15.78 -0.13
C ASP A 198 -7.91 14.46 0.59
N GLN A 199 -7.86 13.34 -0.12
CA GLN A 199 -7.99 12.01 0.48
C GLN A 199 -6.83 11.69 1.42
N THR A 200 -5.61 12.01 1.02
CA THR A 200 -4.40 11.79 1.83
C THR A 200 -4.43 12.63 3.10
N LEU A 201 -4.77 13.92 2.99
CA LEU A 201 -4.89 14.81 4.13
C LEU A 201 -6.01 14.37 5.09
N LYS A 202 -7.16 13.96 4.54
CA LYS A 202 -8.27 13.42 5.33
C LYS A 202 -7.85 12.16 6.09
N ALA A 203 -7.14 11.24 5.42
CA ALA A 203 -6.65 10.02 6.05
C ALA A 203 -5.62 10.31 7.15
N GLN A 204 -4.72 11.26 6.93
CA GLN A 204 -3.73 11.67 7.93
C GLN A 204 -4.40 12.30 9.16
N VAL A 205 -5.32 13.23 8.97
CA VAL A 205 -6.06 13.85 10.09
C VAL A 205 -6.85 12.80 10.86
N LYS A 206 -7.51 11.87 10.15
CA LYS A 206 -8.23 10.75 10.76
C LYS A 206 -7.30 9.90 11.64
N GLU A 207 -6.13 9.54 11.12
CA GLU A 207 -5.15 8.74 11.87
C GLU A 207 -4.62 9.49 13.10
N ASP A 208 -4.36 10.79 12.99
CA ASP A 208 -3.92 11.63 14.11
C ASP A 208 -4.99 11.73 15.22
N VAL A 209 -6.27 11.91 14.84
CA VAL A 209 -7.39 11.90 15.79
C VAL A 209 -7.48 10.57 16.51
N ILE A 210 -7.47 9.47 15.76
CA ILE A 210 -7.57 8.11 16.30
C ILE A 210 -6.40 7.81 17.24
N SER A 211 -5.17 8.12 16.84
CA SER A 211 -3.98 7.89 17.67
C SER A 211 -4.09 8.62 19.00
N LYS A 212 -4.41 9.92 18.96
CA LYS A 212 -4.55 10.72 20.19
C LYS A 212 -5.72 10.26 21.07
N LEU A 213 -6.82 9.81 20.46
CA LEU A 213 -7.94 9.25 21.18
C LEU A 213 -7.56 7.96 21.91
N VAL A 214 -6.83 7.06 21.25
CA VAL A 214 -6.34 5.81 21.85
C VAL A 214 -5.31 6.09 22.94
N ASP A 215 -4.38 7.02 22.72
CA ASP A 215 -3.34 7.38 23.68
C ASP A 215 -3.93 8.04 24.96
N ALA A 216 -5.03 8.78 24.82
CA ALA A 216 -5.73 9.39 25.94
C ALA A 216 -6.59 8.41 26.76
N ASN A 217 -6.83 7.19 26.24
CA ASN A 217 -7.75 6.23 26.83
C ASN A 217 -7.11 4.85 26.96
N GLU A 218 -6.70 4.47 28.16
CA GLU A 218 -6.32 3.09 28.46
C GLU A 218 -7.58 2.24 28.67
N ILE A 219 -7.74 1.19 27.88
CA ILE A 219 -8.85 0.25 27.95
C ILE A 219 -8.33 -1.15 28.25
N ASP A 220 -8.95 -1.81 29.23
CA ASP A 220 -8.76 -3.24 29.46
C ASP A 220 -9.48 -4.04 28.36
N ILE A 221 -8.71 -4.50 27.37
CA ILE A 221 -9.27 -5.21 26.22
C ILE A 221 -9.41 -6.68 26.56
N PRO A 222 -10.63 -7.27 26.45
CA PRO A 222 -10.83 -8.70 26.60
C PRO A 222 -9.95 -9.50 25.63
N GLN A 223 -9.29 -10.52 26.14
CA GLN A 223 -8.39 -11.36 25.32
C GLN A 223 -9.15 -12.04 24.18
N ALA A 224 -10.40 -12.40 24.39
CA ALA A 224 -11.25 -12.99 23.37
C ALA A 224 -11.43 -12.08 22.14
N LEU A 225 -11.51 -10.76 22.32
CA LEU A 225 -11.61 -9.80 21.21
C LEU A 225 -10.27 -9.68 20.47
N ILE A 226 -9.16 -9.66 21.22
CA ILE A 226 -7.82 -9.64 20.62
C ILE A 226 -7.62 -10.88 19.77
N ASP A 227 -7.95 -12.07 20.27
CA ASP A 227 -7.78 -13.33 19.57
C ASP A 227 -8.64 -13.40 18.29
N GLN A 228 -9.87 -12.89 18.34
CA GLN A 228 -10.74 -12.78 17.16
C GLN A 228 -10.11 -11.87 16.09
N GLU A 229 -9.63 -10.70 16.48
CA GLU A 229 -9.04 -9.74 15.55
C GLU A 229 -7.70 -10.24 14.99
N VAL A 230 -6.86 -10.90 15.79
CA VAL A 230 -5.64 -11.57 15.32
C VAL A 230 -5.97 -12.60 14.23
N ASN A 231 -7.00 -13.41 14.42
CA ASN A 231 -7.43 -14.38 13.43
C ASN A 231 -7.92 -13.71 12.15
N ALA A 232 -8.71 -12.64 12.26
CA ALA A 232 -9.18 -11.86 11.11
C ALA A 232 -8.02 -11.25 10.32
N LEU A 233 -7.02 -10.67 10.99
CA LEU A 233 -5.82 -10.11 10.38
C LEU A 233 -4.97 -11.18 9.67
N ARG A 234 -4.83 -12.36 10.27
CA ARG A 234 -4.11 -13.50 9.67
C ARG A 234 -4.80 -13.97 8.39
N GLU A 235 -6.11 -14.13 8.40
CA GLU A 235 -6.88 -14.51 7.20
C GLU A 235 -6.79 -13.43 6.11
N GLN A 236 -6.87 -12.15 6.47
CA GLN A 236 -6.69 -11.05 5.54
C GLN A 236 -5.27 -11.05 4.92
N ALA A 237 -4.23 -11.32 5.72
CA ALA A 237 -2.87 -11.44 5.23
C ALA A 237 -2.71 -12.61 4.25
N LYS A 238 -3.29 -13.77 4.56
CA LYS A 238 -3.31 -14.95 3.66
C LYS A 238 -4.00 -14.65 2.33
N GLN A 239 -5.15 -13.99 2.37
CA GLN A 239 -5.88 -13.61 1.15
C GLN A 239 -5.08 -12.65 0.26
N ARG A 240 -4.47 -11.61 0.84
CA ARG A 240 -3.62 -10.68 0.08
C ARG A 240 -2.45 -11.38 -0.59
N PHE A 241 -1.79 -12.28 0.13
CA PHE A 241 -0.66 -13.02 -0.44
C PHE A 241 -1.08 -13.97 -1.56
N SER A 242 -2.23 -14.63 -1.44
CA SER A 242 -2.75 -15.50 -2.49
C SER A 242 -3.09 -14.73 -3.77
N GLN A 243 -3.60 -13.50 -3.65
CA GLN A 243 -3.90 -12.62 -4.79
C GLN A 243 -2.64 -12.10 -5.49
N GLN A 244 -1.52 -11.98 -4.79
CA GLN A 244 -0.23 -11.55 -5.36
C GLN A 244 0.58 -12.66 -6.03
N GLY A 245 -0.03 -13.84 -6.27
CA GLY A 245 0.62 -14.96 -6.96
C GLY A 245 1.50 -15.85 -6.06
N GLY A 246 1.45 -15.66 -4.74
CA GLY A 246 2.01 -16.58 -3.77
C GLY A 246 1.20 -17.88 -3.77
N GLY A 247 1.88 -19.02 -3.97
CA GLY A 247 1.23 -20.33 -4.03
C GLY A 247 0.41 -20.65 -2.77
N GLN A 248 -0.48 -21.63 -2.87
CA GLN A 248 -1.44 -22.05 -1.82
C GLN A 248 -0.84 -22.51 -0.47
N ASN A 249 0.48 -22.60 -0.34
CA ASN A 249 1.18 -23.02 0.88
C ASN A 249 1.91 -21.84 1.54
N LEU A 250 1.14 -20.95 2.16
CA LEU A 250 1.74 -20.01 3.12
C LEU A 250 2.05 -20.74 4.43
N PRO A 251 3.25 -20.55 5.00
CA PRO A 251 3.49 -20.94 6.39
C PRO A 251 2.49 -20.22 7.29
N ASP A 252 2.06 -20.90 8.33
CA ASP A 252 1.15 -20.28 9.30
C ASP A 252 1.85 -19.11 9.98
N LEU A 253 1.32 -17.89 9.75
CA LEU A 253 1.92 -16.68 10.28
C LEU A 253 1.72 -16.64 11.80
N PRO A 254 2.80 -16.44 12.60
CA PRO A 254 2.70 -16.37 14.05
C PRO A 254 1.70 -15.31 14.51
N ALA A 255 0.86 -15.64 15.49
CA ALA A 255 -0.16 -14.73 16.04
C ALA A 255 0.45 -13.47 16.63
N GLU A 256 1.65 -13.59 17.20
CA GLU A 256 2.38 -12.50 17.86
C GLU A 256 2.64 -11.32 16.93
N LEU A 257 2.81 -11.57 15.62
CA LEU A 257 3.03 -10.52 14.62
C LEU A 257 1.81 -9.59 14.46
N PHE A 258 0.63 -10.04 14.85
CA PHE A 258 -0.62 -9.31 14.68
C PHE A 258 -1.18 -8.76 15.99
N THR A 259 -0.65 -9.17 17.14
CA THR A 259 -1.22 -8.87 18.46
C THR A 259 -1.33 -7.37 18.74
N ASP A 260 -0.28 -6.60 18.48
CA ASP A 260 -0.29 -5.16 18.76
C ASP A 260 -1.26 -4.41 17.83
N ASN A 261 -1.30 -4.80 16.56
CA ASN A 261 -2.25 -4.23 15.60
C ASN A 261 -3.70 -4.62 15.98
N ALA A 262 -3.93 -5.86 16.39
CA ALA A 262 -5.23 -6.33 16.85
C ALA A 262 -5.70 -5.54 18.09
N LYS A 263 -4.84 -5.38 19.10
CA LYS A 263 -5.14 -4.56 20.28
C LYS A 263 -5.54 -3.15 19.89
N ARG A 264 -4.75 -2.50 19.04
CA ARG A 264 -5.04 -1.14 18.56
C ARG A 264 -6.39 -1.07 17.85
N ARG A 265 -6.69 -2.00 16.95
CA ARG A 265 -7.97 -2.03 16.21
C ARG A 265 -9.17 -2.26 17.13
N VAL A 266 -9.04 -3.17 18.08
CA VAL A 266 -10.11 -3.41 19.08
C VAL A 266 -10.32 -2.17 19.95
N SER A 267 -9.24 -1.52 20.42
CA SER A 267 -9.33 -0.26 21.18
C SER A 267 -10.09 0.82 20.40
N ILE A 268 -9.73 1.01 19.13
CA ILE A 268 -10.39 1.99 18.25
C ILE A 268 -11.88 1.67 18.14
N GLY A 269 -12.22 0.40 17.85
CA GLY A 269 -13.62 -0.03 17.73
C GLY A 269 -14.44 0.20 18.99
N LEU A 270 -13.87 -0.07 20.17
CA LEU A 270 -14.53 0.15 21.45
C LEU A 270 -14.73 1.65 21.75
N LEU A 271 -13.70 2.47 21.51
CA LEU A 271 -13.77 3.92 21.72
C LEU A 271 -14.77 4.59 20.78
N LEU A 272 -14.66 4.32 19.47
CA LEU A 272 -15.59 4.88 18.48
C LEU A 272 -17.02 4.38 18.70
N GLY A 273 -17.18 3.11 19.08
CA GLY A 273 -18.49 2.56 19.45
C GLY A 273 -19.15 3.31 20.60
N GLU A 274 -18.39 3.68 21.63
CA GLU A 274 -18.93 4.47 22.75
C GLU A 274 -19.20 5.93 22.36
N VAL A 275 -18.33 6.56 21.55
CA VAL A 275 -18.58 7.90 20.98
C VAL A 275 -19.89 7.92 20.17
N ILE A 276 -20.10 6.93 19.32
CA ILE A 276 -21.32 6.78 18.51
C ILE A 276 -22.55 6.65 19.42
N LYS A 277 -22.44 5.83 20.45
CA LYS A 277 -23.55 5.56 21.40
C LYS A 277 -23.85 6.76 22.27
N GLU A 278 -22.85 7.42 22.88
CA GLU A 278 -23.04 8.60 23.74
C GLU A 278 -23.65 9.79 22.98
N ASN A 279 -23.29 9.94 21.68
CA ASN A 279 -23.80 11.01 20.83
C ASN A 279 -25.04 10.61 20.02
N GLU A 280 -25.56 9.41 20.21
CA GLU A 280 -26.71 8.86 19.47
C GLU A 280 -26.59 9.00 17.95
N LEU A 281 -25.35 8.85 17.43
CA LEU A 281 -25.07 9.01 16.00
C LEU A 281 -25.79 7.96 15.19
N LYS A 282 -26.33 8.38 14.05
CA LYS A 282 -26.94 7.52 13.05
C LYS A 282 -26.23 7.73 11.72
N ALA A 283 -26.08 6.67 10.95
CA ALA A 283 -25.50 6.78 9.63
C ALA A 283 -26.31 7.77 8.77
N ASP A 284 -25.62 8.76 8.22
CA ASP A 284 -26.23 9.70 7.27
C ASP A 284 -26.42 8.98 5.93
N GLU A 285 -27.69 8.82 5.52
CA GLU A 285 -28.04 8.14 4.27
C GLU A 285 -27.43 8.80 3.04
N ALA A 286 -27.28 10.13 3.05
CA ALA A 286 -26.64 10.84 1.94
C ALA A 286 -25.16 10.47 1.83
N LYS A 287 -24.47 10.39 2.97
CA LYS A 287 -23.05 10.00 3.03
C LYS A 287 -22.83 8.53 2.66
N VAL A 288 -23.72 7.64 3.10
CA VAL A 288 -23.68 6.21 2.70
C VAL A 288 -23.84 6.08 1.19
N ASN A 289 -24.81 6.78 0.59
CA ASN A 289 -25.02 6.76 -0.87
C ASN A 289 -23.80 7.33 -1.61
N GLU A 290 -23.22 8.45 -1.17
CA GLU A 290 -21.99 9.02 -1.75
C GLU A 290 -20.83 8.03 -1.72
N MET A 291 -20.66 7.30 -0.62
CA MET A 291 -19.61 6.27 -0.48
C MET A 291 -19.85 5.10 -1.46
N ILE A 292 -21.11 4.66 -1.61
CA ILE A 292 -21.47 3.60 -2.56
C ILE A 292 -21.24 4.07 -4.00
N GLU A 293 -21.66 5.28 -4.36
CA GLU A 293 -21.42 5.87 -5.67
C GLU A 293 -19.93 6.01 -5.99
N THR A 294 -19.14 6.43 -4.99
CA THR A 294 -17.68 6.54 -5.11
C THR A 294 -17.04 5.17 -5.36
N ALA A 295 -17.46 4.15 -4.63
CA ALA A 295 -16.99 2.78 -4.84
C ALA A 295 -17.42 2.23 -6.22
N ALA A 296 -18.64 2.52 -6.63
CA ALA A 296 -19.19 2.11 -7.92
C ALA A 296 -18.50 2.79 -9.12
N SER A 297 -17.98 4.01 -8.94
CA SER A 297 -17.38 4.80 -10.03
C SER A 297 -16.14 4.16 -10.67
N ALA A 298 -15.54 3.16 -10.03
CA ALA A 298 -14.39 2.40 -10.53
C ALA A 298 -14.79 1.24 -11.47
N TYR A 299 -16.07 0.97 -11.63
CA TYR A 299 -16.59 -0.15 -12.43
C TYR A 299 -17.16 0.35 -13.76
N GLU A 300 -17.24 -0.54 -14.76
CA GLU A 300 -17.78 -0.23 -16.09
C GLU A 300 -19.27 0.12 -16.04
N ASP A 301 -20.03 -0.55 -15.17
CA ASP A 301 -21.44 -0.23 -14.92
C ASP A 301 -21.64 0.14 -13.44
N PRO A 302 -21.52 1.43 -13.09
CA PRO A 302 -21.70 1.91 -11.73
C PRO A 302 -23.09 1.60 -11.14
N GLN A 303 -24.13 1.61 -11.99
CA GLN A 303 -25.50 1.40 -11.53
C GLN A 303 -25.74 -0.03 -11.05
N GLU A 304 -25.16 -1.02 -11.72
CA GLU A 304 -25.25 -2.43 -11.31
C GLU A 304 -24.63 -2.63 -9.91
N VAL A 305 -23.51 -1.94 -9.63
CA VAL A 305 -22.86 -1.99 -8.32
C VAL A 305 -23.71 -1.33 -7.24
N VAL A 306 -24.27 -0.17 -7.52
CA VAL A 306 -25.20 0.53 -6.58
C VAL A 306 -26.41 -0.35 -6.27
N ASP A 307 -27.01 -0.96 -7.30
CA ASP A 307 -28.16 -1.87 -7.12
C ASP A 307 -27.76 -3.12 -6.31
N TYR A 308 -26.55 -3.64 -6.50
CA TYR A 308 -26.04 -4.78 -5.73
C TYR A 308 -25.90 -4.44 -4.23
N TYR A 309 -25.35 -3.26 -3.89
CA TYR A 309 -25.31 -2.79 -2.51
C TYR A 309 -26.69 -2.60 -1.90
N ASN A 310 -27.60 -1.98 -2.63
CA ASN A 310 -28.99 -1.73 -2.18
C ASN A 310 -29.80 -3.01 -1.94
N ASN A 311 -29.50 -4.08 -2.68
CA ASN A 311 -30.16 -5.38 -2.53
C ASN A 311 -29.47 -6.32 -1.54
N ASN A 312 -28.30 -5.94 -1.00
CA ASN A 312 -27.55 -6.76 -0.04
C ASN A 312 -27.50 -6.07 1.32
N GLN A 313 -28.35 -6.54 2.24
CA GLN A 313 -28.50 -5.95 3.57
C GLN A 313 -27.17 -5.97 4.38
N GLU A 314 -26.34 -6.99 4.21
CA GLU A 314 -25.07 -7.13 4.92
C GLU A 314 -24.05 -6.08 4.43
N LEU A 315 -23.94 -5.91 3.12
CA LEU A 315 -23.06 -4.90 2.53
C LEU A 315 -23.53 -3.48 2.88
N MET A 316 -24.84 -3.24 2.84
CA MET A 316 -25.42 -1.95 3.24
C MET A 316 -25.10 -1.64 4.71
N GLN A 317 -25.22 -2.63 5.61
CA GLN A 317 -24.88 -2.47 7.02
C GLN A 317 -23.39 -2.18 7.20
N GLN A 318 -22.51 -2.82 6.44
CA GLN A 318 -21.07 -2.53 6.48
C GLN A 318 -20.80 -1.08 6.06
N MET A 319 -21.42 -0.60 4.97
CA MET A 319 -21.26 0.79 4.54
C MET A 319 -21.81 1.80 5.56
N GLN A 320 -22.93 1.50 6.20
CA GLN A 320 -23.48 2.30 7.28
C GLN A 320 -22.53 2.37 8.48
N ASN A 321 -21.89 1.28 8.85
CA ASN A 321 -20.92 1.25 9.95
C ASN A 321 -19.69 2.11 9.61
N VAL A 322 -19.14 2.00 8.37
CA VAL A 322 -18.03 2.84 7.93
C VAL A 322 -18.41 4.33 7.93
N ALA A 323 -19.62 4.65 7.46
CA ALA A 323 -20.12 6.04 7.49
C ALA A 323 -20.26 6.56 8.92
N LEU A 324 -20.74 5.73 9.87
CA LEU A 324 -20.82 6.08 11.29
C LEU A 324 -19.44 6.33 11.90
N GLU A 325 -18.46 5.48 11.62
CA GLU A 325 -17.08 5.69 12.07
C GLU A 325 -16.51 7.00 11.54
N GLU A 326 -16.75 7.32 10.25
CA GLU A 326 -16.32 8.59 9.67
C GLU A 326 -17.04 9.81 10.24
N GLN A 327 -18.26 9.66 10.75
CA GLN A 327 -19.01 10.72 11.42
C GLN A 327 -18.58 10.92 12.87
N ALA A 328 -18.08 9.85 13.52
CA ALA A 328 -17.61 9.89 14.90
C ALA A 328 -16.22 10.55 15.04
N ILE A 329 -15.46 10.59 13.97
CA ILE A 329 -14.13 11.21 13.88
C ILE A 329 -14.24 12.65 13.37
#